data_d71884471b4bb357d7cada1c1644bf77
#
_entry.id   d71884471b4bb357d7cada1c1644bf77
#
_cell.length_a   1.000
_cell.length_b   1.000
_cell.length_c   1.000
_cell.angle_alpha   90.00
_cell.angle_beta   90.00
_cell.angle_gamma   90.00
#
_symmetry.space_group_name_H-M   'P 1'
#
loop_
_entity.id
_entity.type
_entity.pdbx_description
1 polymer ?
#
loop_
_entity_poly.entity_id
_entity_poly.type
_entity_poly.pdbx_seq_one_letter_code
_entity_poly.pdbx_strand_id
1 'polypeptide(L)'
;MLLAAPGVVAHGTAVLAADVTVSGRQILVDGQPFPVRGAAVEAPLAPLAGLGATTVRSYGGDPGPLLDEAQKAGLKVIAGLWVGHPRLGADYGDRAFVERQLAELEAIVAKYKDHPALLMWGVGNEVEVDLADDSPVWPAIEEVARMVRRVDPAHPTLAVLAETGDAKVKKLIAQAPSVQVLGLNSYGDALYSVAGRARAQGWTGPIVVTELGALGQWQAAQAPWGAPFEPSSTQKAIQLRRYLKALDEAEAGAIVFLWGQKQEVTPTWHGLLLPDGTGLEAAEAMAEAWGGQVPGSNHAPRIAYLRVADDPSAPFASWSAGDEGSFTLDAVDPDEDLMEVRWFVMGESTARGVGGDREEEPPFFPEAVRQGGPTGARVSGLKPGRYRIFAEVRDGRGAAATVNMPFEVK
;
A
#
# COMPACT_ATOMS: atom_id res chain seq x y z
N MET A 1 56.97 1.16 35.91
CA MET A 1 56.61 -0.04 35.15
C MET A 1 55.12 0.03 34.89
N LEU A 2 54.71 0.63 33.77
CA LEU A 2 53.29 0.74 33.38
C LEU A 2 52.95 -0.48 32.56
N LEU A 3 51.98 -1.26 33.00
CA LEU A 3 51.36 -2.36 32.24
C LEU A 3 50.30 -1.78 31.29
N ALA A 4 50.51 -1.95 29.98
CA ALA A 4 49.54 -1.63 28.97
C ALA A 4 48.48 -2.74 28.95
N ALA A 5 47.20 -2.36 29.00
CA ALA A 5 46.07 -3.25 28.82
C ALA A 5 45.91 -3.62 27.32
N PRO A 6 45.56 -4.85 26.96
CA PRO A 6 45.31 -5.21 25.55
C PRO A 6 43.99 -4.62 25.08
N GLY A 7 44.06 -3.87 23.99
CA GLY A 7 42.87 -3.36 23.29
C GLY A 7 42.05 -4.51 22.72
N VAL A 8 40.78 -4.59 23.12
CA VAL A 8 39.79 -5.47 22.51
C VAL A 8 39.45 -4.92 21.13
N VAL A 9 39.94 -5.55 20.07
CA VAL A 9 39.48 -5.31 18.71
C VAL A 9 38.12 -5.97 18.57
N ALA A 10 37.06 -5.18 18.56
CA ALA A 10 35.74 -5.65 18.20
C ALA A 10 35.75 -6.05 16.72
N HIS A 11 35.81 -7.34 16.45
CA HIS A 11 35.55 -7.89 15.13
C HIS A 11 34.05 -7.71 14.87
N GLY A 12 33.68 -6.72 14.05
CA GLY A 12 32.35 -6.65 13.47
C GLY A 12 32.13 -7.91 12.63
N THR A 13 31.27 -8.80 13.09
CA THR A 13 30.80 -9.92 12.28
C THR A 13 30.08 -9.33 11.06
N ALA A 14 30.60 -9.54 9.87
CA ALA A 14 29.90 -9.23 8.64
C ALA A 14 28.58 -10.00 8.66
N VAL A 15 27.46 -9.29 8.65
CA VAL A 15 26.14 -9.92 8.52
C VAL A 15 26.06 -10.39 7.07
N LEU A 16 26.07 -11.72 6.88
CA LEU A 16 25.96 -12.34 5.56
C LEU A 16 24.53 -12.17 5.03
N ALA A 17 24.38 -12.20 3.71
CA ALA A 17 23.08 -12.30 3.07
C ALA A 17 22.34 -13.54 3.60
N ALA A 18 21.04 -13.43 3.81
CA ALA A 18 20.21 -14.56 4.22
C ALA A 18 20.02 -15.52 3.04
N ASP A 19 19.98 -16.83 3.31
CA ASP A 19 19.57 -17.81 2.31
C ASP A 19 18.03 -17.88 2.29
N VAL A 20 17.43 -17.42 1.18
CA VAL A 20 15.97 -17.35 1.04
C VAL A 20 15.50 -18.38 0.01
N THR A 21 14.76 -19.38 0.47
CA THR A 21 14.31 -20.49 -0.37
C THR A 21 12.78 -20.62 -0.36
N VAL A 22 12.26 -21.32 -1.36
CA VAL A 22 10.84 -21.68 -1.46
C VAL A 22 10.70 -23.19 -1.26
N SER A 23 9.82 -23.57 -0.32
CA SER A 23 9.49 -24.96 -0.06
C SER A 23 7.98 -25.16 0.00
N GLY A 24 7.40 -25.79 -1.02
CA GLY A 24 5.96 -25.91 -1.16
C GLY A 24 5.28 -24.55 -1.19
N ARG A 25 4.46 -24.24 -0.19
CA ARG A 25 3.76 -22.93 -0.07
C ARG A 25 4.49 -21.93 0.82
N GLN A 26 5.65 -22.28 1.35
CA GLN A 26 6.37 -21.48 2.33
C GLN A 26 7.58 -20.79 1.71
N ILE A 27 7.85 -19.59 2.21
CA ILE A 27 9.12 -18.89 2.05
C ILE A 27 9.93 -19.17 3.31
N LEU A 28 11.18 -19.62 3.12
CA LEU A 28 12.10 -19.90 4.21
C LEU A 28 13.25 -18.90 4.19
N VAL A 29 13.62 -18.41 5.35
CA VAL A 29 14.84 -17.61 5.55
C VAL A 29 15.74 -18.41 6.48
N ASP A 30 16.95 -18.74 6.03
CA ASP A 30 17.90 -19.57 6.76
C ASP A 30 17.27 -20.91 7.22
N GLY A 31 16.44 -21.50 6.34
CA GLY A 31 15.75 -22.76 6.56
C GLY A 31 14.54 -22.70 7.50
N GLN A 32 14.15 -21.52 8.02
CA GLN A 32 12.98 -21.35 8.88
C GLN A 32 11.82 -20.68 8.14
N PRO A 33 10.56 -21.10 8.38
CA PRO A 33 9.40 -20.43 7.81
C PRO A 33 9.38 -18.94 8.13
N PHE A 34 9.25 -18.11 7.10
CA PHE A 34 9.23 -16.67 7.22
C PHE A 34 7.87 -16.10 6.78
N PRO A 35 7.05 -15.59 7.71
CA PRO A 35 5.79 -14.97 7.37
C PRO A 35 6.04 -13.59 6.74
N VAL A 36 5.52 -13.37 5.54
CA VAL A 36 5.57 -12.07 4.89
C VAL A 36 4.41 -11.21 5.41
N ARG A 37 4.71 -10.23 6.26
CA ARG A 37 3.78 -9.32 6.90
C ARG A 37 4.34 -7.91 6.80
N GLY A 38 3.67 -6.98 6.14
CA GLY A 38 4.25 -5.66 5.99
C GLY A 38 3.45 -4.71 5.14
N ALA A 39 4.14 -3.72 4.57
CA ALA A 39 3.53 -2.70 3.75
C ALA A 39 4.42 -2.29 2.56
N ALA A 40 3.78 -1.73 1.53
CA ALA A 40 4.43 -0.87 0.57
C ALA A 40 4.73 0.48 1.25
N VAL A 41 5.91 1.08 1.02
CA VAL A 41 6.41 2.13 1.93
C VAL A 41 6.80 3.40 1.20
N GLU A 42 6.40 4.52 1.83
CA GLU A 42 6.80 5.89 1.51
C GLU A 42 7.11 6.70 2.80
N ALA A 43 7.17 6.06 3.97
CA ALA A 43 7.42 6.69 5.26
C ALA A 43 8.44 5.89 6.08
N PRO A 44 9.02 6.45 7.16
CA PRO A 44 10.01 5.79 8.00
C PRO A 44 9.58 4.41 8.52
N LEU A 45 10.52 3.45 8.55
CA LEU A 45 10.23 2.04 8.80
C LEU A 45 10.19 1.62 10.26
N ALA A 46 10.85 2.35 11.15
CA ALA A 46 10.94 1.96 12.56
C ALA A 46 9.57 1.79 13.24
N PRO A 47 8.57 2.69 13.06
CA PRO A 47 7.25 2.48 13.61
C PRO A 47 6.55 1.25 13.02
N LEU A 48 6.70 1.00 11.71
CA LEU A 48 6.12 -0.17 11.05
C LEU A 48 6.66 -1.48 11.62
N ALA A 49 7.96 -1.56 11.89
CA ALA A 49 8.57 -2.71 12.56
C ALA A 49 7.97 -2.95 13.95
N GLY A 50 7.67 -1.88 14.71
CA GLY A 50 6.99 -1.95 16.00
C GLY A 50 5.60 -2.59 15.95
N LEU A 51 4.90 -2.47 14.82
CA LEU A 51 3.61 -3.12 14.60
C LEU A 51 3.70 -4.64 14.32
N GLY A 52 4.89 -5.22 14.35
CA GLY A 52 5.11 -6.64 14.07
C GLY A 52 5.30 -6.97 12.59
N ALA A 53 5.55 -5.96 11.77
CA ALA A 53 5.93 -6.19 10.38
C ALA A 53 7.27 -6.93 10.29
N THR A 54 7.42 -7.75 9.24
CA THR A 54 8.64 -8.48 8.89
C THR A 54 9.24 -8.00 7.58
N THR A 55 8.41 -7.34 6.75
CA THR A 55 8.73 -7.12 5.34
C THR A 55 8.23 -5.76 4.88
N VAL A 56 8.98 -5.15 3.97
CA VAL A 56 8.55 -3.96 3.21
C VAL A 56 8.71 -4.22 1.72
N ARG A 57 7.96 -3.48 0.90
CA ARG A 57 8.00 -3.63 -0.55
C ARG A 57 8.27 -2.30 -1.24
N SER A 58 9.15 -2.34 -2.27
CA SER A 58 9.33 -1.27 -3.25
C SER A 58 8.87 -1.70 -4.64
N TYR A 59 8.77 -0.74 -5.57
CA TYR A 59 8.28 -0.98 -6.94
C TYR A 59 9.38 -0.95 -8.00
N GLY A 60 10.46 -0.23 -7.75
CA GLY A 60 11.57 -0.06 -8.70
C GLY A 60 12.56 1.00 -8.22
N GLY A 61 13.46 1.39 -9.10
CA GLY A 61 14.54 2.32 -8.80
C GLY A 61 15.72 1.67 -8.08
N ASP A 62 16.55 2.48 -7.40
CA ASP A 62 17.67 1.99 -6.59
C ASP A 62 17.16 1.51 -5.22
N PRO A 63 17.17 0.21 -4.90
CA PRO A 63 16.67 -0.29 -3.63
C PRO A 63 17.64 -0.06 -2.45
N GLY A 64 18.87 0.42 -2.68
CA GLY A 64 19.90 0.54 -1.64
C GLY A 64 19.47 1.30 -0.39
N PRO A 65 18.96 2.54 -0.50
CA PRO A 65 18.51 3.29 0.67
C PRO A 65 17.43 2.56 1.49
N LEU A 66 16.47 1.90 0.81
CA LEU A 66 15.43 1.12 1.48
C LEU A 66 15.99 -0.13 2.16
N LEU A 67 16.91 -0.84 1.49
CA LEU A 67 17.58 -2.02 2.05
C LEU A 67 18.36 -1.65 3.33
N ASP A 68 19.11 -0.55 3.30
CA ASP A 68 19.86 -0.05 4.46
C ASP A 68 18.94 0.33 5.63
N GLU A 69 17.82 1.00 5.35
CA GLU A 69 16.86 1.37 6.39
C GLU A 69 16.13 0.15 6.95
N ALA A 70 15.72 -0.78 6.08
CA ALA A 70 15.07 -2.02 6.49
C ALA A 70 16.00 -2.87 7.37
N GLN A 71 17.28 -2.97 7.03
CA GLN A 71 18.27 -3.66 7.87
C GLN A 71 18.35 -3.04 9.28
N LYS A 72 18.38 -1.72 9.38
CA LYS A 72 18.39 -1.03 10.68
C LYS A 72 17.12 -1.26 11.49
N ALA A 73 15.97 -1.39 10.81
CA ALA A 73 14.67 -1.65 11.41
C ALA A 73 14.41 -3.15 11.69
N GLY A 74 15.30 -4.05 11.28
CA GLY A 74 15.11 -5.50 11.41
C GLY A 74 14.09 -6.08 10.42
N LEU A 75 13.83 -5.39 9.31
CA LEU A 75 12.88 -5.80 8.28
C LEU A 75 13.61 -6.38 7.06
N LYS A 76 12.88 -7.16 6.28
CA LYS A 76 13.30 -7.65 4.97
C LYS A 76 12.62 -6.87 3.85
N VAL A 77 13.18 -6.90 2.64
CA VAL A 77 12.69 -6.13 1.49
C VAL A 77 12.32 -7.05 0.34
N ILE A 78 11.10 -6.90 -0.18
CA ILE A 78 10.75 -7.30 -1.53
C ILE A 78 11.19 -6.15 -2.45
N ALA A 79 12.34 -6.29 -3.08
CA ALA A 79 12.93 -5.26 -3.93
C ALA A 79 12.32 -5.32 -5.34
N GLY A 80 11.56 -4.30 -5.72
CA GLY A 80 10.93 -4.22 -7.03
C GLY A 80 11.96 -3.97 -8.14
N LEU A 81 11.83 -4.71 -9.22
CA LEU A 81 12.49 -4.49 -10.49
C LEU A 81 11.45 -3.94 -11.47
N TRP A 82 11.59 -2.70 -11.88
CA TRP A 82 10.62 -2.06 -12.76
C TRP A 82 10.70 -2.64 -14.17
N VAL A 83 9.69 -3.42 -14.53
CA VAL A 83 9.49 -3.93 -15.89
C VAL A 83 8.53 -2.98 -16.61
N GLY A 84 8.95 -2.47 -17.78
CA GLY A 84 8.21 -1.45 -18.50
C GLY A 84 6.78 -1.88 -18.86
N HIS A 85 5.83 -0.96 -18.71
CA HIS A 85 4.44 -1.21 -19.05
C HIS A 85 4.14 -0.87 -20.50
N PRO A 86 3.56 -1.78 -21.30
CA PRO A 86 3.18 -1.47 -22.68
C PRO A 86 2.19 -0.30 -22.77
N ARG A 87 1.28 -0.15 -21.82
CA ARG A 87 0.39 1.01 -21.73
C ARG A 87 1.12 2.35 -21.55
N LEU A 88 2.37 2.33 -21.08
CA LEU A 88 3.25 3.48 -20.94
C LEU A 88 4.31 3.57 -22.05
N GLY A 89 4.17 2.78 -23.12
CA GLY A 89 5.02 2.84 -24.30
C GLY A 89 6.19 1.84 -24.32
N ALA A 90 6.27 0.89 -23.40
CA ALA A 90 7.25 -0.19 -23.49
C ALA A 90 6.91 -1.12 -24.67
N ASP A 91 7.85 -1.27 -25.59
CA ASP A 91 7.70 -2.15 -26.77
C ASP A 91 8.60 -3.38 -26.64
N TYR A 92 8.01 -4.51 -26.27
CA TYR A 92 8.70 -5.79 -26.17
C TYR A 92 9.04 -6.43 -27.52
N GLY A 93 8.55 -5.87 -28.64
CA GLY A 93 9.00 -6.18 -30.00
C GLY A 93 10.34 -5.51 -30.35
N ASP A 94 10.70 -4.42 -29.66
CA ASP A 94 12.01 -3.77 -29.83
C ASP A 94 13.09 -4.48 -28.99
N ARG A 95 13.90 -5.28 -29.66
CA ARG A 95 15.01 -6.01 -29.00
C ARG A 95 16.02 -5.08 -28.31
N ALA A 96 16.25 -3.89 -28.83
CA ALA A 96 17.17 -2.94 -28.21
C ALA A 96 16.58 -2.38 -26.90
N PHE A 97 15.27 -2.17 -26.81
CA PHE A 97 14.58 -1.83 -25.57
C PHE A 97 14.74 -2.96 -24.53
N VAL A 98 14.43 -4.20 -24.93
CA VAL A 98 14.48 -5.37 -24.02
C VAL A 98 15.90 -5.56 -23.49
N GLU A 99 16.93 -5.49 -24.34
CA GLU A 99 18.32 -5.66 -23.95
C GLU A 99 18.80 -4.56 -22.98
N ARG A 100 18.42 -3.30 -23.22
CA ARG A 100 18.73 -2.21 -22.29
C ARG A 100 18.08 -2.43 -20.92
N GLN A 101 16.78 -2.73 -20.91
CA GLN A 101 16.04 -3.01 -19.66
C GLN A 101 16.69 -4.16 -18.89
N LEU A 102 17.00 -5.28 -19.55
CA LEU A 102 17.65 -6.42 -18.90
C LEU A 102 19.03 -6.05 -18.33
N ALA A 103 19.84 -5.30 -19.05
CA ALA A 103 21.16 -4.87 -18.58
C ALA A 103 21.06 -3.94 -17.35
N GLU A 104 20.11 -3.02 -17.34
CA GLU A 104 19.86 -2.12 -16.20
C GLU A 104 19.41 -2.91 -14.96
N LEU A 105 18.46 -3.84 -15.12
CA LEU A 105 17.96 -4.67 -14.02
C LEU A 105 19.04 -5.64 -13.52
N GLU A 106 19.84 -6.23 -14.42
CA GLU A 106 20.97 -7.11 -14.05
C GLU A 106 22.01 -6.35 -13.20
N ALA A 107 22.30 -5.11 -13.52
CA ALA A 107 23.23 -4.27 -12.74
C ALA A 107 22.68 -4.02 -11.31
N ILE A 108 21.38 -3.79 -11.16
CA ILE A 108 20.73 -3.63 -9.84
C ILE A 108 20.84 -4.94 -9.04
N VAL A 109 20.47 -6.07 -9.65
CA VAL A 109 20.53 -7.38 -8.99
C VAL A 109 21.96 -7.71 -8.56
N ALA A 110 22.94 -7.57 -9.46
CA ALA A 110 24.34 -7.84 -9.16
C ALA A 110 24.89 -6.97 -8.02
N LYS A 111 24.43 -5.71 -7.93
CA LYS A 111 24.86 -4.77 -6.89
C LYS A 111 24.32 -5.13 -5.50
N TYR A 112 23.09 -5.60 -5.41
CA TYR A 112 22.38 -5.73 -4.13
C TYR A 112 22.08 -7.18 -3.68
N LYS A 113 22.39 -8.19 -4.48
CA LYS A 113 22.12 -9.60 -4.18
C LYS A 113 22.69 -10.10 -2.84
N ASP A 114 23.76 -9.49 -2.36
CA ASP A 114 24.40 -9.89 -1.11
C ASP A 114 23.95 -9.03 0.09
N HIS A 115 22.90 -8.20 -0.09
CA HIS A 115 22.43 -7.34 0.99
C HIS A 115 21.60 -8.11 2.02
N PRO A 116 21.91 -8.04 3.34
CA PRO A 116 21.27 -8.87 4.35
C PRO A 116 19.78 -8.63 4.55
N ALA A 117 19.25 -7.46 4.18
CA ALA A 117 17.82 -7.18 4.24
C ALA A 117 17.04 -7.63 3.00
N LEU A 118 17.69 -8.08 1.93
CA LEU A 118 16.99 -8.57 0.76
C LEU A 118 16.22 -9.87 1.10
N LEU A 119 14.94 -9.93 0.73
CA LEU A 119 14.10 -11.11 0.84
C LEU A 119 13.91 -11.77 -0.52
N MET A 120 13.52 -11.01 -1.50
CA MET A 120 13.25 -11.49 -2.85
C MET A 120 13.17 -10.35 -3.85
N TRP A 121 13.21 -10.68 -5.14
CA TRP A 121 13.11 -9.74 -6.24
C TRP A 121 11.68 -9.74 -6.81
N GLY A 122 11.03 -8.58 -6.77
CA GLY A 122 9.72 -8.35 -7.38
C GLY A 122 9.86 -8.02 -8.85
N VAL A 123 9.47 -8.92 -9.75
CA VAL A 123 9.58 -8.76 -11.21
C VAL A 123 8.33 -8.07 -11.73
N GLY A 124 8.44 -6.78 -12.00
CA GLY A 124 7.35 -5.93 -12.45
C GLY A 124 6.28 -5.66 -11.39
N ASN A 125 5.35 -4.79 -11.73
CA ASN A 125 4.12 -4.53 -10.98
C ASN A 125 2.98 -4.35 -11.96
N GLU A 126 2.01 -5.26 -11.99
CA GLU A 126 0.81 -5.15 -12.84
C GLU A 126 1.12 -4.84 -14.32
N VAL A 127 2.17 -5.44 -14.86
CA VAL A 127 2.67 -5.12 -16.22
C VAL A 127 1.62 -5.47 -17.29
N GLU A 128 0.71 -6.39 -16.95
CA GLU A 128 -0.37 -6.90 -17.80
C GLU A 128 -1.68 -6.08 -17.71
N VAL A 129 -1.71 -5.04 -16.85
CA VAL A 129 -2.95 -4.29 -16.60
C VAL A 129 -3.30 -3.39 -17.79
N ASP A 130 -4.61 -3.27 -18.07
CA ASP A 130 -5.19 -2.37 -19.08
C ASP A 130 -4.63 -2.58 -20.51
N LEU A 131 -4.35 -3.84 -20.86
CA LEU A 131 -3.88 -4.24 -22.16
C LEU A 131 -4.96 -5.01 -22.94
N ALA A 132 -5.19 -4.63 -24.20
CA ALA A 132 -6.02 -5.41 -25.11
C ALA A 132 -5.36 -6.74 -25.49
N ASP A 133 -4.04 -6.78 -25.55
CA ASP A 133 -3.21 -7.97 -25.75
C ASP A 133 -2.06 -7.97 -24.75
N ASP A 134 -2.10 -8.90 -23.80
CA ASP A 134 -1.07 -9.09 -22.76
C ASP A 134 0.00 -10.12 -23.18
N SER A 135 -0.09 -10.70 -24.38
CA SER A 135 0.79 -11.79 -24.80
C SER A 135 2.30 -11.45 -24.78
N PRO A 136 2.75 -10.21 -25.06
CA PRO A 136 4.17 -9.87 -25.00
C PRO A 136 4.75 -9.77 -23.59
N VAL A 137 3.88 -9.59 -22.59
CA VAL A 137 4.29 -9.32 -21.18
C VAL A 137 4.88 -10.58 -20.53
N TRP A 138 4.28 -11.74 -20.77
CA TRP A 138 4.65 -12.98 -20.09
C TRP A 138 6.07 -13.45 -20.41
N PRO A 139 6.52 -13.47 -21.68
CA PRO A 139 7.93 -13.73 -22.00
C PRO A 139 8.90 -12.70 -21.39
N ALA A 140 8.49 -11.42 -21.32
CA ALA A 140 9.32 -10.38 -20.71
C ALA A 140 9.52 -10.61 -19.20
N ILE A 141 8.46 -10.98 -18.47
CA ILE A 141 8.55 -11.39 -17.06
C ILE A 141 9.50 -12.59 -16.91
N GLU A 142 9.38 -13.62 -17.79
CA GLU A 142 10.26 -14.79 -17.79
C GLU A 142 11.73 -14.42 -18.03
N GLU A 143 12.02 -13.56 -19.01
CA GLU A 143 13.40 -13.13 -19.29
C GLU A 143 14.05 -12.47 -18.07
N VAL A 144 13.32 -11.58 -17.39
CA VAL A 144 13.80 -10.93 -16.16
C VAL A 144 13.96 -11.96 -15.02
N ALA A 145 12.96 -12.83 -14.80
CA ALA A 145 13.02 -13.85 -13.75
C ALA A 145 14.20 -14.83 -13.98
N ARG A 146 14.49 -15.23 -15.21
CA ARG A 146 15.65 -16.04 -15.57
C ARG A 146 16.97 -15.32 -15.34
N MET A 147 17.03 -14.04 -15.69
CA MET A 147 18.21 -13.20 -15.43
C MET A 147 18.48 -13.16 -13.93
N VAL A 148 17.46 -12.86 -13.10
CA VAL A 148 17.59 -12.83 -11.65
C VAL A 148 18.12 -14.16 -11.12
N ARG A 149 17.50 -15.29 -11.47
CA ARG A 149 17.93 -16.62 -11.02
C ARG A 149 19.36 -17.00 -11.42
N ARG A 150 19.86 -16.44 -12.53
CA ARG A 150 21.25 -16.63 -12.97
C ARG A 150 22.23 -15.79 -12.16
N VAL A 151 21.88 -14.55 -11.81
CA VAL A 151 22.75 -13.58 -11.14
C VAL A 151 22.69 -13.74 -9.63
N ASP A 152 21.51 -14.03 -9.12
CA ASP A 152 21.20 -14.20 -7.70
C ASP A 152 20.37 -15.48 -7.45
N PRO A 153 21.02 -16.64 -7.36
CA PRO A 153 20.32 -17.89 -7.06
C PRO A 153 19.86 -18.02 -5.59
N ALA A 154 20.33 -17.13 -4.70
CA ALA A 154 20.04 -17.17 -3.26
C ALA A 154 18.68 -16.52 -2.88
N HIS A 155 18.10 -15.71 -3.77
CA HIS A 155 16.84 -15.05 -3.51
C HIS A 155 15.78 -15.40 -4.57
N PRO A 156 14.53 -15.71 -4.17
CA PRO A 156 13.48 -16.05 -5.11
C PRO A 156 12.99 -14.86 -5.90
N THR A 157 12.35 -15.16 -7.04
CA THR A 157 11.63 -14.20 -7.88
C THR A 157 10.14 -14.22 -7.56
N LEU A 158 9.54 -13.05 -7.49
CA LEU A 158 8.10 -12.83 -7.32
C LEU A 158 7.60 -11.99 -8.50
N ALA A 159 6.55 -12.43 -9.20
CA ALA A 159 5.87 -11.59 -10.20
C ALA A 159 4.55 -11.08 -9.64
N VAL A 160 4.26 -9.78 -9.87
CA VAL A 160 3.08 -9.11 -9.32
C VAL A 160 2.03 -8.90 -10.39
N LEU A 161 0.86 -9.48 -10.19
CA LEU A 161 -0.30 -9.39 -11.08
C LEU A 161 -1.41 -8.54 -10.45
N ALA A 162 -2.12 -7.77 -11.30
CA ALA A 162 -3.36 -7.10 -10.93
C ALA A 162 -4.49 -8.15 -10.88
N GLU A 163 -4.77 -8.68 -9.69
CA GLU A 163 -5.80 -9.70 -9.48
C GLU A 163 -5.55 -11.03 -10.25
N THR A 164 -6.49 -11.95 -10.16
CA THR A 164 -6.42 -13.29 -10.79
C THR A 164 -7.27 -13.41 -12.06
N GLY A 165 -7.91 -12.30 -12.51
CA GLY A 165 -8.80 -12.29 -13.67
C GLY A 165 -8.14 -12.83 -14.95
N ASP A 166 -8.96 -13.10 -15.97
CA ASP A 166 -8.53 -13.46 -17.34
C ASP A 166 -7.50 -14.59 -17.46
N ALA A 167 -7.55 -15.54 -16.52
CA ALA A 167 -6.62 -16.65 -16.43
C ALA A 167 -5.13 -16.23 -16.31
N LYS A 168 -4.84 -15.04 -15.74
CA LYS A 168 -3.50 -14.47 -15.62
C LYS A 168 -2.52 -15.44 -14.94
N VAL A 169 -2.98 -16.12 -13.87
CA VAL A 169 -2.13 -17.09 -13.14
C VAL A 169 -1.78 -18.30 -14.03
N LYS A 170 -2.72 -18.79 -14.86
CA LYS A 170 -2.43 -19.85 -15.83
C LYS A 170 -1.42 -19.39 -16.90
N LYS A 171 -1.55 -18.15 -17.36
CA LYS A 171 -0.60 -17.56 -18.33
C LYS A 171 0.80 -17.46 -17.70
N LEU A 172 0.90 -16.96 -16.48
CA LEU A 172 2.15 -16.88 -15.73
C LEU A 172 2.82 -18.26 -15.59
N ILE A 173 2.07 -19.28 -15.14
CA ILE A 173 2.58 -20.66 -14.99
C ILE A 173 3.13 -21.20 -16.32
N ALA A 174 2.42 -20.96 -17.41
CA ALA A 174 2.77 -21.49 -18.72
C ALA A 174 3.95 -20.77 -19.38
N GLN A 175 4.09 -19.47 -19.16
CA GLN A 175 4.99 -18.62 -19.94
C GLN A 175 6.12 -17.99 -19.11
N ALA A 176 6.01 -18.00 -17.78
CA ALA A 176 7.06 -17.49 -16.88
C ALA A 176 7.39 -18.50 -15.76
N PRO A 177 7.82 -19.73 -16.10
CA PRO A 177 8.08 -20.80 -15.12
C PRO A 177 9.26 -20.53 -14.18
N SER A 178 10.08 -19.53 -14.44
CA SER A 178 11.15 -19.11 -13.56
C SER A 178 10.68 -18.30 -12.35
N VAL A 179 9.42 -17.84 -12.33
CA VAL A 179 8.80 -17.19 -11.19
C VAL A 179 8.51 -18.20 -10.09
N GLN A 180 8.94 -17.92 -8.87
CA GLN A 180 8.84 -18.86 -7.74
C GLN A 180 7.76 -18.48 -6.72
N VAL A 181 7.41 -17.19 -6.63
CA VAL A 181 6.40 -16.65 -5.73
C VAL A 181 5.36 -15.86 -6.54
N LEU A 182 4.09 -16.08 -6.28
CA LEU A 182 3.02 -15.31 -6.91
C LEU A 182 2.69 -14.08 -6.06
N GLY A 183 2.87 -12.91 -6.63
CA GLY A 183 2.39 -11.63 -6.10
C GLY A 183 1.01 -11.30 -6.69
N LEU A 184 0.10 -10.83 -5.85
CA LEU A 184 -1.24 -10.41 -6.28
C LEU A 184 -1.58 -9.07 -5.63
N ASN A 185 -1.94 -8.08 -6.43
CA ASN A 185 -2.56 -6.86 -5.91
C ASN A 185 -4.07 -7.08 -5.90
N SER A 186 -4.69 -7.01 -4.73
CA SER A 186 -6.13 -7.26 -4.57
C SER A 186 -6.71 -6.38 -3.48
N TYR A 187 -7.92 -5.86 -3.72
CA TYR A 187 -8.57 -4.90 -2.84
C TYR A 187 -10.00 -5.29 -2.52
N GLY A 188 -10.49 -4.82 -1.38
CA GLY A 188 -11.86 -5.05 -0.95
C GLY A 188 -12.17 -6.55 -0.76
N ASP A 189 -13.42 -6.93 -0.96
CA ASP A 189 -13.91 -8.29 -0.68
C ASP A 189 -13.31 -9.38 -1.60
N ALA A 190 -12.65 -9.00 -2.70
CA ALA A 190 -11.89 -9.94 -3.52
C ALA A 190 -10.78 -10.66 -2.72
N LEU A 191 -10.27 -10.03 -1.66
CA LEU A 191 -9.26 -10.56 -0.75
C LEU A 191 -9.67 -11.87 -0.07
N TYR A 192 -10.96 -12.07 0.24
CA TYR A 192 -11.45 -13.31 0.87
C TYR A 192 -11.25 -14.56 0.01
N SER A 193 -11.11 -14.40 -1.30
CA SER A 193 -11.01 -15.53 -2.23
C SER A 193 -9.78 -15.52 -3.13
N VAL A 194 -8.93 -14.48 -3.06
CA VAL A 194 -7.82 -14.28 -4.01
C VAL A 194 -6.85 -15.44 -4.04
N ALA A 195 -6.43 -15.97 -2.89
CA ALA A 195 -5.55 -17.13 -2.81
C ALA A 195 -6.23 -18.39 -3.37
N GLY A 196 -7.50 -18.63 -3.03
CA GLY A 196 -8.28 -19.75 -3.56
C GLY A 196 -8.44 -19.69 -5.08
N ARG A 197 -8.70 -18.50 -5.63
CA ARG A 197 -8.80 -18.28 -7.10
C ARG A 197 -7.47 -18.53 -7.82
N ALA A 198 -6.35 -18.14 -7.21
CA ALA A 198 -5.02 -18.44 -7.74
C ALA A 198 -4.73 -19.94 -7.72
N ARG A 199 -5.06 -20.63 -6.62
CA ARG A 199 -4.95 -22.09 -6.51
C ARG A 199 -5.81 -22.83 -7.53
N ALA A 200 -7.03 -22.38 -7.77
CA ALA A 200 -7.94 -22.94 -8.78
C ALA A 200 -7.39 -22.81 -10.20
N GLN A 201 -6.50 -21.84 -10.45
CA GLN A 201 -5.77 -21.70 -11.72
C GLN A 201 -4.49 -22.56 -11.80
N GLY A 202 -4.14 -23.30 -10.74
CA GLY A 202 -3.03 -24.25 -10.74
C GLY A 202 -1.76 -23.76 -10.02
N TRP A 203 -1.77 -22.60 -9.37
CA TRP A 203 -0.59 -22.15 -8.62
C TRP A 203 -0.37 -23.01 -7.37
N THR A 204 0.82 -23.56 -7.22
CA THR A 204 1.19 -24.48 -6.10
C THR A 204 2.19 -23.86 -5.12
N GLY A 205 2.94 -22.82 -5.54
CA GLY A 205 3.96 -22.13 -4.74
C GLY A 205 3.41 -21.16 -3.71
N PRO A 206 4.26 -20.39 -3.03
CA PRO A 206 3.84 -19.33 -2.11
C PRO A 206 3.02 -18.25 -2.82
N ILE A 207 2.12 -17.61 -2.07
CA ILE A 207 1.35 -16.44 -2.51
C ILE A 207 1.65 -15.30 -1.54
N VAL A 208 1.92 -14.13 -2.08
CA VAL A 208 1.97 -12.87 -1.34
C VAL A 208 0.95 -11.93 -1.96
N VAL A 209 -0.01 -11.45 -1.17
CA VAL A 209 -0.83 -10.32 -1.60
C VAL A 209 0.04 -9.08 -1.44
N THR A 210 0.53 -8.59 -2.58
CA THR A 210 1.60 -7.58 -2.68
C THR A 210 1.09 -6.16 -2.59
N GLU A 211 -0.21 -5.99 -2.75
CA GLU A 211 -0.97 -4.83 -2.34
C GLU A 211 -2.33 -5.29 -1.85
N LEU A 212 -2.70 -4.82 -0.69
CA LEU A 212 -4.05 -4.98 -0.15
C LEU A 212 -4.49 -3.72 0.58
N GLY A 213 -5.76 -3.47 0.54
CA GLY A 213 -6.37 -2.33 1.21
C GLY A 213 -7.87 -2.50 1.30
N ALA A 214 -8.50 -1.46 1.80
CA ALA A 214 -9.95 -1.35 1.77
C ALA A 214 -10.47 -1.33 0.33
N LEU A 215 -11.77 -1.08 0.19
CA LEU A 215 -12.43 -0.95 -1.11
C LEU A 215 -11.67 0.03 -2.04
N GLY A 216 -11.30 -0.42 -3.22
CA GLY A 216 -10.70 0.46 -4.24
C GLY A 216 -11.71 1.47 -4.77
N GLN A 217 -11.25 2.64 -5.20
CA GLN A 217 -12.14 3.70 -5.70
C GLN A 217 -12.94 3.25 -6.94
N TRP A 218 -12.42 2.31 -7.71
CA TRP A 218 -13.10 1.70 -8.87
C TRP A 218 -14.23 0.73 -8.49
N GLN A 219 -14.29 0.30 -7.23
CA GLN A 219 -15.31 -0.61 -6.69
C GLN A 219 -16.36 0.15 -5.87
N ALA A 220 -16.05 1.39 -5.45
CA ALA A 220 -16.89 2.18 -4.57
C ALA A 220 -18.15 2.67 -5.28
N ALA A 221 -19.27 2.75 -4.54
CA ALA A 221 -20.44 3.48 -5.00
C ALA A 221 -20.10 4.95 -5.27
N GLN A 222 -20.80 5.59 -6.21
CA GLN A 222 -20.48 6.92 -6.68
C GLN A 222 -21.66 7.87 -6.57
N ALA A 223 -21.36 9.15 -6.37
CA ALA A 223 -22.31 10.23 -6.55
C ALA A 223 -22.74 10.34 -8.03
N PRO A 224 -23.85 11.04 -8.34
CA PRO A 224 -24.35 11.15 -9.72
C PRO A 224 -23.35 11.72 -10.73
N TRP A 225 -22.32 12.41 -10.28
CA TRP A 225 -21.25 12.97 -11.11
C TRP A 225 -19.96 12.12 -11.14
N GLY A 226 -20.00 10.90 -10.64
CA GLY A 226 -18.89 9.97 -10.69
C GLY A 226 -17.87 10.08 -9.55
N ALA A 227 -18.11 10.91 -8.52
CA ALA A 227 -17.26 10.97 -7.33
C ALA A 227 -17.46 9.72 -6.47
N PRO A 228 -16.43 8.91 -6.19
CA PRO A 228 -16.60 7.71 -5.39
C PRO A 228 -16.73 8.06 -3.90
N PHE A 229 -17.55 7.27 -3.19
CA PHE A 229 -17.70 7.39 -1.73
C PHE A 229 -16.57 6.64 -1.03
N GLU A 230 -15.71 7.38 -0.37
CA GLU A 230 -14.60 6.83 0.39
C GLU A 230 -15.07 6.36 1.78
N PRO A 231 -14.76 5.12 2.20
CA PRO A 231 -14.98 4.70 3.58
C PRO A 231 -14.13 5.53 4.56
N SER A 232 -14.63 5.80 5.77
CA SER A 232 -13.82 6.44 6.81
C SER A 232 -12.61 5.57 7.19
N SER A 233 -11.57 6.17 7.79
CA SER A 233 -10.40 5.41 8.27
C SER A 233 -10.79 4.28 9.24
N THR A 234 -11.81 4.50 10.08
CA THR A 234 -12.38 3.48 10.97
C THR A 234 -13.00 2.31 10.20
N GLN A 235 -13.80 2.60 9.16
CA GLN A 235 -14.37 1.55 8.31
C GLN A 235 -13.28 0.76 7.56
N LYS A 236 -12.24 1.45 7.07
CA LYS A 236 -11.09 0.81 6.43
C LYS A 236 -10.33 -0.10 7.40
N ALA A 237 -10.12 0.33 8.64
CA ALA A 237 -9.45 -0.47 9.67
C ALA A 237 -10.26 -1.74 10.01
N ILE A 238 -11.59 -1.63 10.14
CA ILE A 238 -12.47 -2.78 10.36
C ILE A 238 -12.36 -3.79 9.22
N GLN A 239 -12.33 -3.32 7.98
CA GLN A 239 -12.16 -4.17 6.80
C GLN A 239 -10.77 -4.81 6.79
N LEU A 240 -9.72 -4.04 7.06
CA LEU A 240 -8.34 -4.53 7.09
C LEU A 240 -8.13 -5.67 8.09
N ARG A 241 -8.68 -5.57 9.30
CA ARG A 241 -8.65 -6.66 10.30
C ARG A 241 -9.20 -7.97 9.73
N ARG A 242 -10.31 -7.90 9.01
CA ARG A 242 -10.95 -9.07 8.40
C ARG A 242 -10.12 -9.66 7.26
N TYR A 243 -9.53 -8.79 6.42
CA TYR A 243 -8.71 -9.23 5.30
C TYR A 243 -7.40 -9.85 5.75
N LEU A 244 -6.72 -9.25 6.73
CA LEU A 244 -5.49 -9.82 7.29
C LEU A 244 -5.74 -11.20 7.90
N LYS A 245 -6.85 -11.36 8.63
CA LYS A 245 -7.26 -12.67 9.16
C LYS A 245 -7.50 -13.70 8.04
N ALA A 246 -8.24 -13.32 6.99
CA ALA A 246 -8.54 -14.23 5.89
C ALA A 246 -7.27 -14.64 5.11
N LEU A 247 -6.30 -13.74 4.96
CA LEU A 247 -5.03 -14.05 4.31
C LEU A 247 -4.14 -14.95 5.17
N ASP A 248 -4.12 -14.76 6.49
CA ASP A 248 -3.40 -15.65 7.41
C ASP A 248 -3.99 -17.07 7.37
N GLU A 249 -5.32 -17.22 7.40
CA GLU A 249 -6.02 -18.50 7.24
C GLU A 249 -5.75 -19.16 5.86
N ALA A 250 -5.48 -18.37 4.83
CA ALA A 250 -5.14 -18.85 3.48
C ALA A 250 -3.65 -19.14 3.29
N GLU A 251 -2.83 -18.99 4.33
CA GLU A 251 -1.35 -19.12 4.27
C GLU A 251 -0.73 -18.18 3.20
N ALA A 252 -1.28 -16.98 3.04
CA ALA A 252 -0.80 -15.96 2.11
C ALA A 252 -0.08 -14.84 2.85
N GLY A 253 1.06 -14.38 2.31
CA GLY A 253 1.72 -13.17 2.78
C GLY A 253 0.86 -11.92 2.51
N ALA A 254 1.04 -10.87 3.31
CA ALA A 254 0.25 -9.66 3.26
C ALA A 254 1.13 -8.39 3.28
N ILE A 255 1.03 -7.58 2.23
CA ILE A 255 1.66 -6.26 2.12
C ILE A 255 0.56 -5.21 1.98
N VAL A 256 0.32 -4.46 3.04
CA VAL A 256 -0.73 -3.42 3.08
C VAL A 256 -0.29 -2.21 2.25
N PHE A 257 -1.19 -1.67 1.48
CA PHE A 257 -0.99 -0.46 0.70
C PHE A 257 -1.73 0.71 1.36
N LEU A 258 -1.10 1.77 1.87
CA LEU A 258 0.29 2.16 1.74
C LEU A 258 0.78 2.70 3.10
N TRP A 259 1.96 2.33 3.58
CA TRP A 259 2.63 2.95 4.74
C TRP A 259 3.21 4.30 4.35
N GLY A 260 2.41 5.33 4.51
CA GLY A 260 2.60 6.69 4.03
C GLY A 260 1.27 7.27 3.58
N GLN A 261 1.34 8.24 2.68
CA GLN A 261 0.19 8.87 2.06
C GLN A 261 0.44 9.08 0.56
N LYS A 262 -0.62 8.96 -0.24
CA LYS A 262 -0.56 9.17 -1.68
C LYS A 262 -1.89 9.78 -2.16
N GLN A 263 -1.81 10.75 -3.08
CA GLN A 263 -2.98 11.23 -3.79
C GLN A 263 -3.44 10.16 -4.79
N GLU A 264 -4.63 9.60 -4.53
CA GLU A 264 -5.31 8.66 -5.43
C GLU A 264 -6.81 8.84 -5.23
N VAL A 265 -7.45 9.61 -6.10
CA VAL A 265 -8.77 10.23 -5.96
C VAL A 265 -8.84 11.21 -4.78
N THR A 266 -8.42 10.77 -3.61
CA THR A 266 -8.25 11.59 -2.41
C THR A 266 -6.89 11.34 -1.78
N PRO A 267 -6.36 12.25 -0.97
CA PRO A 267 -5.11 12.02 -0.23
C PRO A 267 -5.26 10.98 0.89
N THR A 268 -6.49 10.59 1.23
CA THR A 268 -6.77 9.69 2.36
C THR A 268 -7.20 8.29 1.93
N TRP A 269 -7.33 8.00 0.61
CA TRP A 269 -7.92 6.74 0.14
C TRP A 269 -7.15 5.50 0.63
N HIS A 270 -5.84 5.45 0.39
CA HIS A 270 -4.99 4.31 0.71
C HIS A 270 -4.00 4.55 1.85
N GLY A 271 -3.78 5.80 2.25
CA GLY A 271 -2.80 6.14 3.28
C GLY A 271 -3.11 5.53 4.64
N LEU A 272 -2.09 4.94 5.27
CA LEU A 272 -2.13 4.43 6.64
C LEU A 272 -1.66 5.48 7.66
N LEU A 273 -1.06 6.55 7.17
CA LEU A 273 -0.54 7.68 7.94
C LEU A 273 -1.07 8.99 7.36
N LEU A 274 -1.09 10.04 8.17
CA LEU A 274 -1.18 11.41 7.71
C LEU A 274 0.19 11.91 7.21
N PRO A 275 0.27 13.05 6.49
CA PRO A 275 1.54 13.56 5.93
C PRO A 275 2.64 13.79 6.95
N ASP A 276 2.29 14.04 8.20
CA ASP A 276 3.23 14.25 9.30
C ASP A 276 3.64 12.95 10.02
N GLY A 277 3.18 11.80 9.55
CA GLY A 277 3.46 10.49 10.13
C GLY A 277 2.50 10.05 11.24
N THR A 278 1.47 10.85 11.56
CA THR A 278 0.43 10.46 12.53
C THR A 278 -0.31 9.20 12.02
N GLY A 279 -0.42 8.18 12.86
CA GLY A 279 -1.01 6.89 12.51
C GLY A 279 -2.54 6.93 12.44
N LEU A 280 -3.12 6.15 11.52
CA LEU A 280 -4.56 5.87 11.48
C LEU A 280 -4.87 4.53 12.16
N GLU A 281 -6.14 4.25 12.49
CA GLU A 281 -6.59 3.00 13.14
C GLU A 281 -6.15 1.73 12.37
N ALA A 282 -5.82 1.84 11.09
CA ALA A 282 -5.25 0.75 10.31
C ALA A 282 -3.91 0.22 10.86
N ALA A 283 -3.10 1.08 11.51
CA ALA A 283 -1.88 0.66 12.19
C ALA A 283 -2.17 -0.27 13.39
N GLU A 284 -3.26 -0.02 14.12
CA GLU A 284 -3.72 -0.91 15.19
C GLU A 284 -4.15 -2.28 14.62
N ALA A 285 -4.90 -2.26 13.51
CA ALA A 285 -5.32 -3.49 12.84
C ALA A 285 -4.13 -4.36 12.41
N MET A 286 -3.04 -3.73 11.97
CA MET A 286 -1.78 -4.42 11.64
C MET A 286 -1.10 -4.97 12.90
N ALA A 287 -0.99 -4.18 13.96
CA ALA A 287 -0.39 -4.61 15.23
C ALA A 287 -1.14 -5.80 15.84
N GLU A 288 -2.46 -5.74 15.87
CA GLU A 288 -3.33 -6.84 16.33
C GLU A 288 -3.11 -8.12 15.53
N ALA A 289 -3.04 -8.02 14.19
CA ALA A 289 -2.87 -9.17 13.31
C ALA A 289 -1.47 -9.79 13.39
N TRP A 290 -0.44 -8.98 13.67
CA TRP A 290 0.96 -9.41 13.60
C TRP A 290 1.65 -9.56 14.94
N GLY A 291 0.93 -9.27 16.03
CA GLY A 291 1.45 -9.40 17.40
C GLY A 291 2.44 -8.30 17.81
N GLY A 292 2.36 -7.16 17.13
CA GLY A 292 3.11 -5.97 17.49
C GLY A 292 2.39 -5.06 18.48
N GLN A 293 2.87 -3.84 18.61
CA GLN A 293 2.31 -2.83 19.50
C GLN A 293 2.23 -1.48 18.80
N VAL A 294 1.14 -0.77 19.00
CA VAL A 294 1.06 0.64 18.61
C VAL A 294 1.89 1.50 19.56
N PRO A 295 2.53 2.57 19.09
CA PRO A 295 3.31 3.48 19.92
C PRO A 295 2.48 4.01 21.10
N GLY A 296 3.03 3.91 22.32
CA GLY A 296 2.38 4.42 23.54
C GLY A 296 1.12 3.68 24.00
N SER A 297 0.76 2.55 23.37
CA SER A 297 -0.52 1.85 23.58
C SER A 297 -1.74 2.77 23.39
N ASN A 298 -1.62 3.74 22.52
CA ASN A 298 -2.62 4.75 22.22
C ASN A 298 -3.53 4.27 21.10
N HIS A 299 -4.84 4.39 21.27
CA HIS A 299 -5.83 4.04 20.24
C HIS A 299 -6.21 5.27 19.42
N ALA A 300 -6.42 5.08 18.12
CA ALA A 300 -6.85 6.15 17.24
C ALA A 300 -8.33 6.52 17.49
N PRO A 301 -8.69 7.79 17.31
CA PRO A 301 -10.09 8.20 17.27
C PRO A 301 -10.89 7.38 16.26
N ARG A 302 -12.16 7.12 16.56
CA ARG A 302 -13.08 6.36 15.73
C ARG A 302 -14.23 7.22 15.25
N ILE A 303 -14.45 7.21 13.95
CA ILE A 303 -15.52 7.99 13.33
C ILE A 303 -16.76 7.13 13.19
N ALA A 304 -17.85 7.56 13.84
CA ALA A 304 -19.14 6.95 13.70
C ALA A 304 -19.83 7.38 12.38
N TYR A 305 -19.81 8.70 12.10
CA TYR A 305 -20.34 9.25 10.85
C TYR A 305 -19.85 10.67 10.53
N LEU A 306 -19.90 11.00 9.26
CA LEU A 306 -19.97 12.37 8.72
C LEU A 306 -21.29 12.49 7.96
N ARG A 307 -22.10 13.53 8.24
CA ARG A 307 -23.44 13.73 7.68
C ARG A 307 -23.68 15.16 7.27
N VAL A 308 -24.59 15.33 6.30
CA VAL A 308 -25.22 16.62 6.02
C VAL A 308 -26.14 16.97 7.19
N ALA A 309 -25.99 18.15 7.79
CA ALA A 309 -26.72 18.49 9.02
C ALA A 309 -28.24 18.53 8.81
N ASP A 310 -28.68 19.11 7.69
CA ASP A 310 -30.09 19.32 7.36
C ASP A 310 -30.76 18.09 6.71
N ASP A 311 -29.96 17.13 6.22
CA ASP A 311 -30.40 15.83 5.68
C ASP A 311 -29.42 14.72 6.06
N PRO A 312 -29.51 14.15 7.28
CA PRO A 312 -28.57 13.13 7.75
C PRO A 312 -28.58 11.82 6.95
N SER A 313 -29.56 11.60 6.08
CA SER A 313 -29.67 10.43 5.22
C SER A 313 -28.99 10.61 3.86
N ALA A 314 -28.67 11.83 3.48
CA ALA A 314 -28.05 12.15 2.21
C ALA A 314 -26.60 11.58 2.14
N PRO A 315 -26.25 10.82 1.10
CA PRO A 315 -24.92 10.30 0.93
C PRO A 315 -23.92 11.36 0.41
N PHE A 316 -24.41 12.50 -0.05
CA PHE A 316 -23.64 13.67 -0.49
C PHE A 316 -24.49 14.93 -0.29
N ALA A 317 -23.83 16.10 -0.26
CA ALA A 317 -24.52 17.36 -0.15
C ALA A 317 -24.64 18.07 -1.52
N SER A 318 -25.66 18.91 -1.67
CA SER A 318 -25.81 19.78 -2.85
C SER A 318 -26.61 21.05 -2.47
N TRP A 319 -26.10 22.23 -2.86
CA TRP A 319 -26.79 23.52 -2.64
C TRP A 319 -26.48 24.52 -3.75
N SER A 320 -27.20 25.63 -3.83
CA SER A 320 -26.99 26.69 -4.84
C SER A 320 -25.79 27.57 -4.48
N ALA A 321 -25.12 28.13 -5.48
CA ALA A 321 -24.06 29.11 -5.24
C ALA A 321 -24.62 30.32 -4.46
N GLY A 322 -23.89 30.72 -3.42
CA GLY A 322 -24.31 31.76 -2.48
C GLY A 322 -24.98 31.23 -1.20
N ASP A 323 -25.44 29.98 -1.21
CA ASP A 323 -25.95 29.32 -0.01
C ASP A 323 -24.80 28.68 0.80
N GLU A 324 -25.13 28.09 1.94
CA GLU A 324 -24.22 27.43 2.86
C GLU A 324 -24.60 25.97 3.06
N GLY A 325 -23.63 25.06 2.95
CA GLY A 325 -23.78 23.65 3.35
C GLY A 325 -23.31 23.44 4.79
N SER A 326 -24.03 22.64 5.56
CA SER A 326 -23.72 22.33 6.96
C SER A 326 -23.45 20.85 7.14
N PHE A 327 -22.41 20.51 7.91
CA PHE A 327 -21.97 19.16 8.16
C PHE A 327 -21.81 18.87 9.66
N THR A 328 -22.10 17.66 10.06
CA THR A 328 -21.90 17.16 11.43
C THR A 328 -21.05 15.90 11.42
N LEU A 329 -20.13 15.83 12.37
CA LEU A 329 -19.25 14.70 12.62
C LEU A 329 -19.58 14.08 13.98
N ASP A 330 -19.58 12.77 14.07
CA ASP A 330 -19.56 12.04 15.33
C ASP A 330 -18.32 11.15 15.38
N ALA A 331 -17.49 11.38 16.39
CA ALA A 331 -16.27 10.65 16.61
C ALA A 331 -16.05 10.46 18.12
N VAL A 332 -15.44 9.35 18.47
CA VAL A 332 -15.08 9.02 19.86
C VAL A 332 -13.64 8.59 19.92
N ASP A 333 -12.97 8.94 21.02
CA ASP A 333 -11.65 8.43 21.34
C ASP A 333 -11.79 7.28 22.34
N PRO A 334 -11.23 6.08 22.06
CA PRO A 334 -11.33 4.94 22.96
C PRO A 334 -10.62 5.13 24.30
N ASP A 335 -9.60 5.99 24.35
CA ASP A 335 -8.80 6.30 25.54
C ASP A 335 -9.32 7.55 26.26
N GLU A 336 -10.43 8.14 25.79
CA GLU A 336 -11.05 9.37 26.28
C GLU A 336 -10.13 10.61 26.16
N ASP A 337 -9.22 10.60 25.18
CA ASP A 337 -8.33 11.72 24.92
C ASP A 337 -9.08 12.90 24.26
N LEU A 338 -8.54 14.10 24.47
CA LEU A 338 -9.10 15.31 23.87
C LEU A 338 -8.86 15.30 22.36
N MET A 339 -9.94 15.36 21.60
CA MET A 339 -9.87 15.38 20.14
C MET A 339 -9.88 16.80 19.60
N GLU A 340 -9.03 17.05 18.61
CA GLU A 340 -9.06 18.22 17.75
C GLU A 340 -9.53 17.82 16.35
N VAL A 341 -10.47 18.57 15.78
CA VAL A 341 -10.99 18.33 14.43
C VAL A 341 -10.55 19.46 13.49
N ARG A 342 -9.83 19.08 12.46
CA ARG A 342 -9.48 19.94 11.33
C ARG A 342 -10.42 19.66 10.16
N TRP A 343 -11.10 20.71 9.70
CA TRP A 343 -11.95 20.66 8.52
C TRP A 343 -11.29 21.37 7.34
N PHE A 344 -11.43 20.81 6.15
CA PHE A 344 -10.98 21.46 4.93
C PHE A 344 -11.78 20.99 3.71
N VAL A 345 -11.71 21.77 2.64
CA VAL A 345 -12.36 21.48 1.36
C VAL A 345 -11.30 21.43 0.27
N MET A 346 -11.42 20.43 -0.59
CA MET A 346 -10.67 20.31 -1.84
C MET A 346 -11.65 20.25 -3.03
N GLY A 347 -11.19 20.57 -4.22
CA GLY A 347 -11.89 20.24 -5.45
C GLY A 347 -12.06 18.72 -5.56
N GLU A 348 -13.14 18.24 -6.20
CA GLU A 348 -13.25 16.82 -6.52
C GLU A 348 -12.21 16.43 -7.57
N SER A 349 -11.44 15.38 -7.34
CA SER A 349 -10.46 14.89 -8.31
C SER A 349 -11.16 14.38 -9.57
N THR A 350 -10.67 14.78 -10.72
CA THR A 350 -11.05 14.25 -12.02
C THR A 350 -10.01 13.26 -12.57
N ALA A 351 -8.84 13.22 -11.94
CA ALA A 351 -7.80 12.24 -12.27
C ALA A 351 -8.27 10.83 -11.90
N ARG A 352 -7.90 9.87 -12.72
CA ARG A 352 -8.13 8.44 -12.47
C ARG A 352 -6.89 7.70 -12.97
N GLY A 353 -5.92 7.56 -12.07
CA GLY A 353 -4.71 6.80 -12.32
C GLY A 353 -5.01 5.31 -12.54
N VAL A 354 -4.19 4.66 -13.35
CA VAL A 354 -4.23 3.21 -13.58
C VAL A 354 -2.95 2.60 -13.02
N GLY A 355 -3.06 1.50 -12.26
CA GLY A 355 -1.89 0.79 -11.73
C GLY A 355 -0.99 1.66 -10.83
N GLY A 356 -1.59 2.59 -10.08
CA GLY A 356 -0.87 3.46 -9.15
C GLY A 356 -0.13 4.65 -9.80
N ASP A 357 -0.49 5.06 -11.00
CA ASP A 357 0.05 6.28 -11.63
C ASP A 357 -0.14 7.50 -10.72
N ARG A 358 0.78 8.48 -10.85
CA ARG A 358 0.70 9.72 -10.08
C ARG A 358 -0.52 10.54 -10.51
N GLU A 359 -1.32 10.95 -9.53
CA GLU A 359 -2.40 11.90 -9.70
C GLU A 359 -1.98 13.30 -9.20
N GLU A 360 -2.49 14.34 -9.86
CA GLU A 360 -2.35 15.72 -9.37
C GLU A 360 -3.30 15.95 -8.20
N GLU A 361 -2.83 16.69 -7.20
CA GLU A 361 -3.67 17.10 -6.08
C GLU A 361 -4.70 18.14 -6.55
N PRO A 362 -5.99 17.96 -6.22
CA PRO A 362 -7.00 18.95 -6.51
C PRO A 362 -6.76 20.27 -5.75
N PRO A 363 -7.32 21.39 -6.25
CA PRO A 363 -7.23 22.68 -5.56
C PRO A 363 -7.76 22.62 -4.13
N PHE A 364 -7.10 23.31 -3.22
CA PHE A 364 -7.43 23.42 -1.81
C PHE A 364 -8.14 24.75 -1.51
N PHE A 365 -9.22 24.74 -0.70
CA PHE A 365 -10.07 25.88 -0.39
C PHE A 365 -10.21 26.07 1.13
N PRO A 366 -9.17 26.51 1.85
CA PRO A 366 -9.18 26.61 3.31
C PRO A 366 -10.17 27.66 3.82
N GLU A 367 -10.38 28.74 3.06
CA GLU A 367 -11.29 29.82 3.42
C GLU A 367 -12.77 29.47 3.24
N ALA A 368 -13.09 28.41 2.53
CA ALA A 368 -14.47 27.98 2.32
C ALA A 368 -15.11 27.36 3.56
N VAL A 369 -14.31 26.94 4.53
CA VAL A 369 -14.78 26.25 5.72
C VAL A 369 -14.78 27.16 6.94
N ARG A 370 -15.90 27.18 7.66
CA ARG A 370 -16.02 27.76 9.00
C ARG A 370 -16.37 26.65 9.98
N GLN A 371 -15.55 26.47 10.99
CA GLN A 371 -15.83 25.50 12.05
C GLN A 371 -17.00 26.00 12.91
N GLY A 372 -18.01 25.16 13.08
CA GLY A 372 -19.21 25.40 13.85
C GLY A 372 -19.23 24.70 15.22
N GLY A 373 -18.08 24.70 15.92
CA GLY A 373 -17.85 23.90 17.13
C GLY A 373 -16.97 22.69 16.86
N PRO A 374 -16.71 21.82 17.86
CA PRO A 374 -15.78 20.69 17.73
C PRO A 374 -16.23 19.66 16.70
N THR A 375 -17.54 19.53 16.47
CA THR A 375 -18.12 18.46 15.64
C THR A 375 -18.90 18.97 14.42
N GLY A 376 -18.86 20.28 14.14
CA GLY A 376 -19.61 20.88 13.04
C GLY A 376 -18.75 21.72 12.10
N ALA A 377 -19.13 21.75 10.82
CA ALA A 377 -18.55 22.62 9.83
C ALA A 377 -19.63 23.24 8.94
N ARG A 378 -19.37 24.45 8.48
CA ARG A 378 -20.16 25.14 7.47
C ARG A 378 -19.27 25.49 6.29
N VAL A 379 -19.79 25.27 5.07
CA VAL A 379 -19.07 25.51 3.82
C VAL A 379 -19.84 26.53 2.99
N SER A 380 -19.17 27.60 2.60
CA SER A 380 -19.76 28.66 1.79
C SER A 380 -18.70 29.35 0.92
N GLY A 381 -19.12 30.28 0.04
CA GLY A 381 -18.21 31.09 -0.77
C GLY A 381 -17.58 30.38 -1.96
N LEU A 382 -17.99 29.17 -2.27
CA LEU A 382 -17.52 28.41 -3.42
C LEU A 382 -18.31 28.79 -4.69
N LYS A 383 -17.66 28.71 -5.82
CA LYS A 383 -18.29 28.81 -7.15
C LYS A 383 -19.04 27.51 -7.48
N PRO A 384 -19.98 27.53 -8.47
CA PRO A 384 -20.52 26.29 -9.00
C PRO A 384 -19.42 25.33 -9.38
N GLY A 385 -19.53 24.09 -8.88
CA GLY A 385 -18.49 23.07 -9.06
C GLY A 385 -18.68 21.87 -8.15
N ARG A 386 -17.74 20.93 -8.23
CA ARG A 386 -17.72 19.69 -7.46
C ARG A 386 -16.53 19.69 -6.51
N TYR A 387 -16.79 19.31 -5.29
CA TYR A 387 -15.87 19.46 -4.18
C TYR A 387 -15.97 18.25 -3.23
N ARG A 388 -15.05 18.20 -2.28
CA ARG A 388 -15.05 17.23 -1.19
C ARG A 388 -14.68 17.92 0.11
N ILE A 389 -15.50 17.73 1.14
CA ILE A 389 -15.18 18.15 2.51
C ILE A 389 -14.48 17.00 3.22
N PHE A 390 -13.46 17.32 3.98
CA PHE A 390 -12.69 16.41 4.81
C PHE A 390 -12.80 16.82 6.29
N ALA A 391 -12.87 15.83 7.16
CA ALA A 391 -12.63 15.95 8.59
C ALA A 391 -11.46 15.06 9.00
N GLU A 392 -10.49 15.65 9.65
CA GLU A 392 -9.32 15.00 10.24
C GLU A 392 -9.44 15.19 11.76
N VAL A 393 -9.57 14.09 12.48
CA VAL A 393 -9.71 14.05 13.94
C VAL A 393 -8.39 13.56 14.52
N ARG A 394 -7.80 14.33 15.43
CA ARG A 394 -6.54 14.01 16.11
C ARG A 394 -6.73 13.93 17.60
N ASP A 395 -6.07 12.99 18.25
CA ASP A 395 -6.07 12.80 19.71
C ASP A 395 -4.96 13.58 20.44
N GLY A 396 -4.06 14.22 19.69
CA GLY A 396 -2.88 14.90 20.26
C GLY A 396 -1.80 13.98 20.81
N ARG A 397 -1.95 12.65 20.67
CA ARG A 397 -1.00 11.61 21.14
C ARG A 397 -0.36 10.81 20.02
N GLY A 398 -0.57 11.20 18.78
CA GLY A 398 0.08 10.61 17.63
C GLY A 398 -0.80 9.69 16.81
N ALA A 399 -2.12 9.66 17.08
CA ALA A 399 -3.08 8.96 16.27
C ALA A 399 -4.20 9.87 15.75
N ALA A 400 -4.84 9.46 14.67
CA ALA A 400 -5.87 10.23 14.00
C ALA A 400 -6.91 9.35 13.30
N ALA A 401 -8.02 9.99 12.92
CA ALA A 401 -9.02 9.41 12.04
C ALA A 401 -9.40 10.39 10.93
N THR A 402 -9.79 9.87 9.76
CA THR A 402 -10.18 10.66 8.60
C THR A 402 -11.51 10.21 8.03
N VAL A 403 -12.29 11.17 7.56
CA VAL A 403 -13.49 10.93 6.76
C VAL A 403 -13.69 12.09 5.78
N ASN A 404 -14.34 11.82 4.67
CA ASN A 404 -14.69 12.85 3.71
C ASN A 404 -16.06 12.57 3.06
N MET A 405 -16.60 13.59 2.42
CA MET A 405 -17.87 13.52 1.70
C MET A 405 -17.82 14.38 0.44
N PRO A 406 -18.17 13.84 -0.73
CA PRO A 406 -18.31 14.64 -1.95
C PRO A 406 -19.55 15.54 -1.88
N PHE A 407 -19.49 16.72 -2.48
CA PHE A 407 -20.63 17.63 -2.61
C PHE A 407 -20.58 18.46 -3.89
N GLU A 408 -21.73 19.04 -4.26
CA GLU A 408 -21.86 19.88 -5.45
C GLU A 408 -22.45 21.23 -5.08
N VAL A 409 -21.85 22.30 -5.61
CA VAL A 409 -22.41 23.66 -5.61
C VAL A 409 -22.96 23.93 -7.01
N LYS A 410 -24.26 24.25 -7.12
CA LYS A 410 -25.00 24.52 -8.38
C LYS A 410 -25.05 25.95 -8.77
#